data_d5362c0e0ed23c4f021f7d20c328dd2d
#
_entry.id   d5362c0e0ed23c4f021f7d20c328dd2d
#
_cell.length_a   1.000
_cell.length_b   1.000
_cell.length_c   1.000
_cell.angle_alpha   90.00
_cell.angle_beta   90.00
_cell.angle_gamma   90.00
#
_symmetry.space_group_name_H-M   'P 1'
#
loop_
_entity.id
_entity.type
_entity.pdbx_description
1 polymer ?
#
loop_
_entity_poly.entity_id
_entity_poly.type
_entity_poly.pdbx_seq_one_letter_code
_entity_poly.pdbx_strand_id
1 'polypeptide(L)'
;MVSEYLKQNTAEYHDAAEKLFNSEKIFSKTFTVEDYKKIIHTNYLMLLHSEDKIFSSLADKFGEKLQLKQRAKLPLIEKDLASLALENRTADSHILEFENEHEALGAMYVIEGSTLGGNVIAKQLSKTEGFDEVTFNFFGCYQENTGPMWKNFKEVLDTEVAEENYQEVLSGAKKLYTFLLNVN
;
A
#
# COMPACT_ATOMS: atom_id res chain seq x y z
N MET A 1 -3.63 8.12 20.15
CA MET A 1 -3.84 6.91 19.32
C MET A 1 -2.68 6.76 18.36
N VAL A 2 -2.20 5.55 18.14
CA VAL A 2 -1.05 5.30 17.26
C VAL A 2 -1.34 5.65 15.79
N SER A 3 -2.57 5.46 15.32
CA SER A 3 -2.96 5.82 13.96
C SER A 3 -2.79 7.33 13.67
N GLU A 4 -3.12 8.19 14.63
CA GLU A 4 -2.92 9.65 14.51
C GLU A 4 -1.43 10.01 14.63
N TYR A 5 -0.71 9.32 15.51
CA TYR A 5 0.74 9.47 15.63
C TYR A 5 1.45 9.14 14.32
N LEU A 6 1.08 8.02 13.66
CA LEU A 6 1.62 7.65 12.36
C LEU A 6 1.29 8.70 11.31
N LYS A 7 0.03 9.12 11.20
CA LYS A 7 -0.40 10.14 10.23
C LYS A 7 0.46 11.40 10.31
N GLN A 8 0.72 11.89 11.52
CA GLN A 8 1.52 13.11 11.72
C GLN A 8 3.00 12.90 11.37
N ASN A 9 3.57 11.74 11.73
CA ASN A 9 5.00 11.47 11.59
C ASN A 9 5.40 10.83 10.25
N THR A 10 4.43 10.53 9.37
CA THR A 10 4.66 10.03 8.02
C THR A 10 4.16 10.96 6.92
N ALA A 11 3.65 12.15 7.26
CA ALA A 11 3.08 13.10 6.30
C ALA A 11 4.07 13.47 5.18
N GLU A 12 5.33 13.76 5.52
CA GLU A 12 6.36 14.09 4.53
C GLU A 12 6.64 12.94 3.55
N TYR A 13 6.59 11.70 4.02
CA TYR A 13 6.76 10.51 3.17
C TYR A 13 5.57 10.33 2.23
N HIS A 14 4.36 10.57 2.72
CA HIS A 14 3.15 10.53 1.93
C HIS A 14 3.19 11.58 0.80
N ASP A 15 3.55 12.81 1.13
CA ASP A 15 3.70 13.89 0.15
C ASP A 15 4.79 13.58 -0.89
N ALA A 16 5.89 12.95 -0.47
CA ALA A 16 6.95 12.50 -1.37
C ALA A 16 6.45 11.40 -2.33
N ALA A 17 5.65 10.45 -1.85
CA ALA A 17 5.04 9.41 -2.68
C ALA A 17 4.05 10.01 -3.70
N GLU A 18 3.20 10.96 -3.30
CA GLU A 18 2.29 11.65 -4.22
C GLU A 18 3.05 12.38 -5.34
N LYS A 19 4.17 13.03 -5.01
CA LYS A 19 5.05 13.68 -6.00
C LYS A 19 5.72 12.66 -6.93
N LEU A 20 6.24 11.55 -6.39
CA LEU A 20 6.84 10.47 -7.17
C LEU A 20 5.88 9.93 -8.24
N PHE A 21 4.61 9.81 -7.89
CA PHE A 21 3.57 9.28 -8.74
C PHE A 21 2.84 10.33 -9.59
N ASN A 22 3.24 11.60 -9.54
CA ASN A 22 2.58 12.69 -10.27
C ASN A 22 1.06 12.73 -10.01
N SER A 23 0.62 12.52 -8.77
CA SER A 23 -0.80 12.36 -8.43
C SER A 23 -1.65 13.59 -8.81
N GLU A 24 -1.06 14.78 -8.88
CA GLU A 24 -1.72 16.00 -9.37
C GLU A 24 -2.23 15.89 -10.81
N LYS A 25 -1.56 15.11 -11.66
CA LYS A 25 -1.98 14.91 -13.06
C LYS A 25 -3.30 14.18 -13.18
N ILE A 26 -3.70 13.38 -12.18
CA ILE A 26 -4.97 12.65 -12.18
C ILE A 26 -6.14 13.64 -12.21
N PHE A 27 -6.06 14.66 -11.36
CA PHE A 27 -7.12 15.67 -11.26
C PHE A 27 -7.08 16.71 -12.40
N SER A 28 -5.90 16.98 -12.96
CA SER A 28 -5.75 17.84 -14.13
C SER A 28 -6.06 17.13 -15.46
N LYS A 29 -6.40 15.84 -15.44
CA LYS A 29 -6.69 14.99 -16.61
C LYS A 29 -5.52 14.90 -17.61
N THR A 30 -4.31 15.00 -17.12
CA THR A 30 -3.08 14.86 -17.93
C THR A 30 -2.31 13.59 -17.56
N PHE A 31 -2.88 12.74 -16.69
CA PHE A 31 -2.31 11.48 -16.28
C PHE A 31 -2.43 10.45 -17.41
N THR A 32 -1.32 9.79 -17.72
CA THR A 32 -1.22 8.85 -18.83
C THR A 32 -1.18 7.39 -18.37
N VAL A 33 -1.39 6.45 -19.29
CA VAL A 33 -1.20 5.02 -19.01
C VAL A 33 0.25 4.71 -18.61
N GLU A 34 1.22 5.45 -19.14
CA GLU A 34 2.64 5.27 -18.73
C GLU A 34 2.89 5.77 -17.29
N ASP A 35 2.24 6.86 -16.86
CA ASP A 35 2.26 7.27 -15.46
C ASP A 35 1.65 6.17 -14.57
N TYR A 36 0.56 5.53 -15.01
CA TYR A 36 -0.09 4.43 -14.29
C TYR A 36 0.79 3.17 -14.23
N LYS A 37 1.42 2.78 -15.33
CA LYS A 37 2.37 1.68 -15.37
C LYS A 37 3.50 1.86 -14.36
N LYS A 38 4.03 3.09 -14.24
CA LYS A 38 5.06 3.40 -13.23
C LYS A 38 4.53 3.17 -11.81
N ILE A 39 3.32 3.64 -11.49
CA ILE A 39 2.72 3.43 -10.15
C ILE A 39 2.56 1.93 -9.87
N ILE A 40 2.00 1.19 -10.81
CA ILE A 40 1.76 -0.25 -10.65
C ILE A 40 3.07 -1.01 -10.48
N HIS A 41 4.09 -0.73 -11.31
CA HIS A 41 5.37 -1.38 -11.20
C HIS A 41 6.07 -1.09 -9.86
N THR A 42 6.07 0.16 -9.40
CA THR A 42 6.68 0.55 -8.11
C THR A 42 5.97 -0.11 -6.93
N ASN A 43 4.62 -0.10 -6.92
CA ASN A 43 3.85 -0.78 -5.87
C ASN A 43 3.99 -2.31 -5.93
N TYR A 44 4.12 -2.90 -7.12
CA TYR A 44 4.41 -4.32 -7.26
C TYR A 44 5.73 -4.70 -6.61
N LEU A 45 6.80 -3.96 -6.89
CA LEU A 45 8.10 -4.22 -6.25
C LEU A 45 8.01 -4.07 -4.72
N MET A 46 7.31 -3.05 -4.23
CA MET A 46 7.08 -2.89 -2.79
C MET A 46 6.38 -4.10 -2.19
N LEU A 47 5.28 -4.57 -2.78
CA LEU A 47 4.53 -5.73 -2.27
C LEU A 47 5.34 -7.03 -2.40
N LEU A 48 6.03 -7.23 -3.51
CA LEU A 48 6.88 -8.40 -3.76
C LEU A 48 7.94 -8.59 -2.67
N HIS A 49 8.50 -7.47 -2.18
CA HIS A 49 9.57 -7.48 -1.18
C HIS A 49 9.08 -7.38 0.27
N SER A 50 7.78 -7.16 0.52
CA SER A 50 7.29 -6.90 1.87
C SER A 50 6.06 -7.71 2.30
N GLU A 51 5.10 -8.00 1.40
CA GLU A 51 3.78 -8.50 1.80
C GLU A 51 3.86 -9.83 2.57
N ASP A 52 4.63 -10.79 2.08
CA ASP A 52 4.77 -12.10 2.73
C ASP A 52 5.39 -11.99 4.14
N LYS A 53 6.40 -11.12 4.29
CA LYS A 53 7.04 -10.85 5.59
C LYS A 53 6.11 -10.16 6.57
N ILE A 54 5.35 -9.16 6.11
CA ILE A 54 4.34 -8.50 6.93
C ILE A 54 3.31 -9.53 7.40
N PHE A 55 2.78 -10.35 6.50
CA PHE A 55 1.73 -11.30 6.83
C PHE A 55 2.22 -12.40 7.77
N SER A 56 3.40 -12.96 7.53
CA SER A 56 3.98 -13.98 8.41
C SER A 56 4.23 -13.43 9.82
N SER A 57 4.68 -12.19 9.96
CA SER A 57 4.89 -11.54 11.27
C SER A 57 3.59 -11.27 12.02
N LEU A 58 2.47 -11.10 11.32
CA LEU A 58 1.17 -10.72 11.91
C LEU A 58 0.20 -11.90 12.07
N ALA A 59 0.47 -13.06 11.44
CA ALA A 59 -0.50 -14.14 11.29
C ALA A 59 -1.02 -14.67 12.65
N ASP A 60 -0.13 -14.95 13.59
CA ASP A 60 -0.48 -15.60 14.85
C ASP A 60 -1.28 -14.69 15.78
N LYS A 61 -0.89 -13.43 15.89
CA LYS A 61 -1.48 -12.48 16.86
C LYS A 61 -2.63 -11.67 16.28
N PHE A 62 -2.55 -11.32 15.01
CA PHE A 62 -3.46 -10.37 14.38
C PHE A 62 -4.24 -10.94 13.19
N GLY A 63 -3.98 -12.19 12.78
CA GLY A 63 -4.51 -12.78 11.55
C GLY A 63 -6.04 -12.68 11.43
N GLU A 64 -6.76 -13.03 12.49
CA GLU A 64 -8.23 -12.95 12.53
C GLU A 64 -8.72 -11.51 12.70
N LYS A 65 -8.15 -10.74 13.65
CA LYS A 65 -8.56 -9.37 13.95
C LYS A 65 -8.42 -8.45 12.73
N LEU A 66 -7.34 -8.61 12.00
CA LEU A 66 -7.05 -7.85 10.77
C LEU A 66 -7.71 -8.46 9.53
N GLN A 67 -8.26 -9.66 9.61
CA GLN A 67 -8.78 -10.38 8.44
C GLN A 67 -7.70 -10.52 7.33
N LEU A 68 -6.48 -10.90 7.70
CA LEU A 68 -5.30 -10.87 6.82
C LEU A 68 -5.52 -11.56 5.47
N LYS A 69 -6.26 -12.68 5.44
CA LYS A 69 -6.56 -13.43 4.21
C LYS A 69 -7.29 -12.59 3.15
N GLN A 70 -7.99 -11.53 3.57
CA GLN A 70 -8.73 -10.64 2.68
C GLN A 70 -7.89 -9.42 2.25
N ARG A 71 -6.65 -9.30 2.75
CA ARG A 71 -5.80 -8.13 2.54
C ARG A 71 -4.65 -8.35 1.57
N ALA A 72 -4.46 -9.57 1.08
CA ALA A 72 -3.44 -9.87 0.08
C ALA A 72 -3.63 -9.04 -1.19
N LYS A 73 -2.62 -8.29 -1.57
CA LYS A 73 -2.65 -7.38 -2.72
C LYS A 73 -1.70 -7.81 -3.84
N LEU A 74 -0.67 -8.60 -3.51
CA LEU A 74 0.27 -9.07 -4.52
C LEU A 74 -0.43 -9.82 -5.67
N PRO A 75 -1.37 -10.76 -5.44
CA PRO A 75 -2.07 -11.41 -6.54
C PRO A 75 -2.98 -10.48 -7.36
N LEU A 76 -3.39 -9.35 -6.80
CA LEU A 76 -4.22 -8.36 -7.49
C LEU A 76 -3.37 -7.47 -8.41
N ILE A 77 -2.24 -6.99 -7.90
CA ILE A 77 -1.33 -6.16 -8.70
C ILE A 77 -0.66 -6.95 -9.82
N GLU A 78 -0.43 -8.26 -9.66
CA GLU A 78 0.06 -9.15 -10.71
C GLU A 78 -0.93 -9.25 -11.89
N LYS A 79 -2.24 -9.21 -11.62
CA LYS A 79 -3.27 -9.13 -12.66
C LYS A 79 -3.18 -7.80 -13.42
N ASP A 80 -2.93 -6.70 -12.71
CA ASP A 80 -2.79 -5.40 -13.34
C ASP A 80 -1.50 -5.32 -14.18
N LEU A 81 -0.38 -5.91 -13.71
CA LEU A 81 0.85 -6.04 -14.51
C LEU A 81 0.58 -6.78 -15.82
N ALA A 82 -0.09 -7.93 -15.74
CA ALA A 82 -0.41 -8.72 -16.93
C ALA A 82 -1.28 -7.94 -17.94
N SER A 83 -2.30 -7.20 -17.46
CA SER A 83 -3.17 -6.38 -18.31
C SER A 83 -2.43 -5.22 -18.97
N LEU A 84 -1.38 -4.69 -18.32
CA LEU A 84 -0.55 -3.60 -18.81
C LEU A 84 0.65 -4.06 -19.65
N ALA A 85 0.78 -5.37 -19.90
CA ALA A 85 1.92 -6.00 -20.58
C ALA A 85 3.27 -5.67 -19.90
N LEU A 86 3.27 -5.59 -18.57
CA LEU A 86 4.46 -5.41 -17.75
C LEU A 86 4.97 -6.78 -17.30
N GLU A 87 6.29 -6.92 -17.25
CA GLU A 87 6.93 -8.16 -16.82
C GLU A 87 6.87 -8.32 -15.30
N ASN A 88 6.53 -9.54 -14.85
CA ASN A 88 6.76 -9.94 -13.47
C ASN A 88 8.25 -10.12 -13.26
N ARG A 89 8.79 -9.50 -12.22
CA ARG A 89 10.17 -9.75 -11.79
C ARG A 89 10.15 -10.75 -10.64
N THR A 90 11.22 -11.55 -10.55
CA THR A 90 11.50 -12.31 -9.32
C THR A 90 12.07 -11.34 -8.28
N ALA A 91 11.69 -11.53 -7.01
CA ALA A 91 12.29 -10.78 -5.93
C ALA A 91 13.82 -10.98 -5.95
N ASP A 92 14.55 -9.91 -6.14
CA ASP A 92 15.99 -9.89 -5.86
C ASP A 92 16.19 -10.14 -4.36
N SER A 93 17.45 -10.37 -3.93
CA SER A 93 17.81 -10.74 -2.56
C SER A 93 17.47 -9.72 -1.47
N HIS A 94 16.80 -8.63 -1.79
CA HIS A 94 16.47 -7.52 -0.87
C HIS A 94 15.04 -7.61 -0.34
N ILE A 95 14.68 -8.74 0.26
CA ILE A 95 13.42 -8.83 1.01
C ILE A 95 13.51 -7.90 2.22
N LEU A 96 12.50 -7.07 2.41
CA LEU A 96 12.39 -6.22 3.58
C LEU A 96 12.16 -7.08 4.83
N GLU A 97 12.99 -6.90 5.84
CA GLU A 97 12.85 -7.57 7.12
C GLU A 97 12.26 -6.60 8.15
N PHE A 98 11.32 -7.13 8.94
CA PHE A 98 10.71 -6.44 10.06
C PHE A 98 11.13 -7.13 11.36
N GLU A 99 11.62 -6.36 12.33
CA GLU A 99 12.21 -6.90 13.56
C GLU A 99 11.16 -7.56 14.48
N ASN A 100 9.92 -7.06 14.40
CA ASN A 100 8.81 -7.55 15.22
C ASN A 100 7.45 -7.22 14.57
N GLU A 101 6.38 -7.65 15.22
CA GLU A 101 5.01 -7.41 14.76
C GLU A 101 4.62 -5.92 14.72
N HIS A 102 5.24 -5.08 15.55
CA HIS A 102 4.94 -3.63 15.55
C HIS A 102 5.51 -2.95 14.30
N GLU A 103 6.73 -3.29 13.89
CA GLU A 103 7.25 -2.84 12.59
C GLU A 103 6.40 -3.34 11.42
N ALA A 104 5.97 -4.61 11.46
CA ALA A 104 5.09 -5.15 10.44
C ALA A 104 3.72 -4.42 10.38
N LEU A 105 3.14 -4.06 11.54
CA LEU A 105 1.93 -3.23 11.60
C LEU A 105 2.15 -1.84 11.00
N GLY A 106 3.31 -1.25 11.24
CA GLY A 106 3.68 0.04 10.65
C GLY A 106 3.82 -0.01 9.12
N ALA A 107 4.45 -1.04 8.61
CA ALA A 107 4.52 -1.27 7.17
C ALA A 107 3.12 -1.51 6.57
N MET A 108 2.29 -2.31 7.23
CA MET A 108 0.92 -2.56 6.81
C MET A 108 0.07 -1.27 6.82
N TYR A 109 0.32 -0.33 7.75
CA TYR A 109 -0.34 0.99 7.76
C TYR A 109 -0.14 1.74 6.44
N VAL A 110 1.04 1.69 5.85
CA VAL A 110 1.32 2.34 4.56
C VAL A 110 0.52 1.69 3.43
N ILE A 111 0.51 0.34 3.38
CA ILE A 111 -0.22 -0.41 2.35
C ILE A 111 -1.73 -0.17 2.47
N GLU A 112 -2.29 -0.29 3.68
CA GLU A 112 -3.72 -0.13 3.91
C GLU A 112 -4.18 1.32 3.72
N GLY A 113 -3.38 2.30 4.17
CA GLY A 113 -3.67 3.72 4.00
C GLY A 113 -3.73 4.14 2.53
N SER A 114 -2.89 3.55 1.69
CA SER A 114 -2.87 3.83 0.25
C SER A 114 -4.16 3.42 -0.47
N THR A 115 -4.93 2.49 0.09
CA THR A 115 -6.18 1.98 -0.53
C THR A 115 -7.27 3.05 -0.66
N LEU A 116 -7.29 4.04 0.24
CA LEU A 116 -8.24 5.16 0.18
C LEU A 116 -8.01 6.01 -1.07
N GLY A 117 -6.77 6.47 -1.25
CA GLY A 117 -6.36 7.22 -2.45
C GLY A 117 -6.46 6.37 -3.70
N GLY A 118 -6.03 5.11 -3.64
CA GLY A 118 -6.11 4.16 -4.74
C GLY A 118 -7.53 3.99 -5.29
N ASN A 119 -8.52 3.85 -4.41
CA ASN A 119 -9.92 3.73 -4.84
C ASN A 119 -10.43 5.01 -5.54
N VAL A 120 -9.99 6.19 -5.12
CA VAL A 120 -10.29 7.45 -5.81
C VAL A 120 -9.63 7.48 -7.18
N ILE A 121 -8.36 7.10 -7.26
CA ILE A 121 -7.59 7.01 -8.50
C ILE A 121 -8.29 6.08 -9.50
N ALA A 122 -8.62 4.85 -9.09
CA ALA A 122 -9.31 3.88 -9.93
C ALA A 122 -10.63 4.42 -10.49
N LYS A 123 -11.45 5.05 -9.65
CA LYS A 123 -12.72 5.66 -10.05
C LYS A 123 -12.57 6.84 -11.01
N GLN A 124 -11.49 7.60 -10.87
CA GLN A 124 -11.22 8.73 -11.75
C GLN A 124 -10.68 8.27 -13.09
N LEU A 125 -9.69 7.37 -13.08
CA LEU A 125 -9.05 6.87 -14.30
C LEU A 125 -9.98 5.99 -15.13
N SER A 126 -10.88 5.21 -14.52
CA SER A 126 -11.89 4.43 -15.26
C SER A 126 -12.85 5.27 -16.11
N LYS A 127 -12.84 6.60 -15.97
CA LYS A 127 -13.62 7.56 -16.75
C LYS A 127 -12.75 8.44 -17.66
N THR A 128 -11.46 8.17 -17.71
CA THR A 128 -10.48 8.96 -18.44
C THR A 128 -10.17 8.28 -19.76
N GLU A 129 -10.20 9.02 -20.85
CA GLU A 129 -9.87 8.53 -22.20
C GLU A 129 -8.50 7.85 -22.20
N GLY A 130 -8.39 6.70 -22.88
CA GLY A 130 -7.18 5.88 -22.93
C GLY A 130 -7.04 4.87 -21.81
N PHE A 131 -7.96 4.81 -20.84
CA PHE A 131 -7.99 3.82 -19.76
C PHE A 131 -9.10 2.77 -19.91
N ASP A 132 -9.78 2.74 -21.05
CA ASP A 132 -10.95 1.88 -21.29
C ASP A 132 -10.67 0.37 -21.14
N GLU A 133 -9.43 -0.05 -21.43
CA GLU A 133 -8.99 -1.44 -21.33
C GLU A 133 -8.16 -1.73 -20.06
N VAL A 134 -7.92 -0.71 -19.22
CA VAL A 134 -7.12 -0.85 -18.01
C VAL A 134 -7.96 -1.43 -16.87
N THR A 135 -7.44 -2.44 -16.22
CA THR A 135 -8.01 -2.98 -14.98
C THR A 135 -7.37 -2.32 -13.76
N PHE A 136 -8.14 -2.18 -12.69
CA PHE A 136 -7.71 -1.53 -11.46
C PHE A 136 -7.86 -2.49 -10.27
N ASN A 137 -7.34 -3.72 -10.41
CA ASN A 137 -7.52 -4.76 -9.39
C ASN A 137 -6.84 -4.38 -8.07
N PHE A 138 -5.64 -3.80 -8.14
CA PHE A 138 -4.89 -3.36 -6.96
C PHE A 138 -5.55 -2.15 -6.29
N PHE A 139 -5.78 -1.07 -7.02
CA PHE A 139 -6.40 0.14 -6.47
C PHE A 139 -7.87 -0.04 -6.13
N GLY A 140 -8.57 -0.93 -6.80
CA GLY A 140 -9.95 -1.29 -6.52
C GLY A 140 -10.12 -2.48 -5.56
N CYS A 141 -9.07 -2.92 -4.85
CA CYS A 141 -9.02 -4.18 -4.11
C CYS A 141 -10.19 -4.40 -3.13
N TYR A 142 -10.70 -3.36 -2.52
CA TYR A 142 -11.82 -3.42 -1.57
C TYR A 142 -13.11 -2.81 -2.08
N GLN A 143 -13.08 -2.12 -3.21
CA GLN A 143 -14.25 -1.45 -3.77
C GLN A 143 -14.99 -0.59 -2.71
N GLU A 144 -16.27 -0.84 -2.48
CA GLU A 144 -17.10 -0.18 -1.47
C GLU A 144 -16.71 -0.50 -0.02
N ASN A 145 -15.98 -1.60 0.20
CA ASN A 145 -15.47 -1.97 1.52
C ASN A 145 -14.17 -1.25 1.92
N THR A 146 -13.63 -0.38 1.07
CA THR A 146 -12.36 0.34 1.36
C THR A 146 -12.42 1.09 2.70
N GLY A 147 -13.48 1.84 2.95
CA GLY A 147 -13.67 2.55 4.23
C GLY A 147 -13.76 1.62 5.44
N PRO A 148 -14.64 0.61 5.43
CA PRO A 148 -14.74 -0.41 6.48
C PRO A 148 -13.41 -1.14 6.75
N MET A 149 -12.68 -1.56 5.72
CA MET A 149 -11.39 -2.26 5.86
C MET A 149 -10.32 -1.37 6.48
N TRP A 150 -10.23 -0.12 6.07
CA TRP A 150 -9.32 0.86 6.68
C TRP A 150 -9.71 1.18 8.13
N LYS A 151 -11.00 1.33 8.42
CA LYS A 151 -11.49 1.56 9.78
C LYS A 151 -11.13 0.39 10.70
N ASN A 152 -11.40 -0.85 10.28
CA ASN A 152 -11.03 -2.05 11.04
C ASN A 152 -9.52 -2.09 11.32
N PHE A 153 -8.69 -1.81 10.31
CA PHE A 153 -7.24 -1.78 10.50
C PHE A 153 -6.82 -0.78 11.58
N LYS A 154 -7.33 0.45 11.51
CA LYS A 154 -7.02 1.47 12.52
C LYS A 154 -7.53 1.12 13.92
N GLU A 155 -8.71 0.54 14.03
CA GLU A 155 -9.27 0.11 15.32
C GLU A 155 -8.38 -0.96 15.96
N VAL A 156 -7.92 -1.95 15.20
CA VAL A 156 -6.98 -2.97 15.71
C VAL A 156 -5.66 -2.30 16.11
N LEU A 157 -5.10 -1.47 15.26
CA LEU A 157 -3.85 -0.75 15.51
C LEU A 157 -3.94 0.09 16.81
N ASP A 158 -4.99 0.88 16.95
CA ASP A 158 -5.19 1.79 18.10
C ASP A 158 -5.52 1.06 19.42
N THR A 159 -6.04 -0.17 19.33
CA THR A 159 -6.42 -0.97 20.49
C THR A 159 -5.28 -1.89 20.97
N GLU A 160 -4.51 -2.44 20.04
CA GLU A 160 -3.53 -3.49 20.35
C GLU A 160 -2.11 -2.97 20.56
N VAL A 161 -1.81 -1.74 20.11
CA VAL A 161 -0.47 -1.16 20.23
C VAL A 161 -0.40 -0.22 21.43
N ALA A 162 0.40 -0.60 22.41
CA ALA A 162 0.71 0.25 23.57
C ALA A 162 1.61 1.44 23.17
N GLU A 163 1.53 2.55 23.91
CA GLU A 163 2.26 3.78 23.61
C GLU A 163 3.78 3.58 23.53
N GLU A 164 4.32 2.72 24.34
CA GLU A 164 5.74 2.35 24.35
C GLU A 164 6.23 1.76 23.02
N ASN A 165 5.33 1.18 22.21
CA ASN A 165 5.65 0.55 20.92
C ASN A 165 5.42 1.47 19.70
N TYR A 166 4.98 2.72 19.92
CA TYR A 166 4.68 3.66 18.81
C TYR A 166 5.89 3.92 17.91
N GLN A 167 7.09 3.94 18.49
CA GLN A 167 8.33 4.15 17.72
C GLN A 167 8.64 2.97 16.79
N GLU A 168 8.37 1.74 17.21
CA GLU A 168 8.56 0.55 16.41
C GLU A 168 7.58 0.53 15.22
N VAL A 169 6.31 0.85 15.47
CA VAL A 169 5.31 0.97 14.40
C VAL A 169 5.71 2.07 13.42
N LEU A 170 6.19 3.22 13.91
CA LEU A 170 6.68 4.30 13.04
C LEU A 170 7.92 3.89 12.24
N SER A 171 8.83 3.13 12.85
CA SER A 171 10.01 2.57 12.17
C SER A 171 9.60 1.73 10.97
N GLY A 172 8.66 0.80 11.15
CA GLY A 172 8.16 -0.04 10.07
C GLY A 172 7.50 0.74 8.93
N ALA A 173 6.68 1.74 9.27
CA ALA A 173 6.07 2.62 8.28
C ALA A 173 7.12 3.40 7.48
N LYS A 174 8.12 3.98 8.14
CA LYS A 174 9.23 4.70 7.47
C LYS A 174 10.08 3.78 6.62
N LYS A 175 10.35 2.56 7.09
CA LYS A 175 11.10 1.53 6.35
C LYS A 175 10.42 1.23 5.02
N LEU A 176 9.11 1.00 5.01
CA LEU A 176 8.36 0.71 3.79
C LEU A 176 8.26 1.93 2.86
N TYR A 177 8.00 3.13 3.38
CA TYR A 177 8.02 4.35 2.57
C TYR A 177 9.40 4.60 1.94
N THR A 178 10.47 4.42 2.71
CA THR A 178 11.84 4.59 2.20
C THR A 178 12.11 3.61 1.05
N PHE A 179 11.67 2.37 1.18
CA PHE A 179 11.77 1.39 0.09
C PHE A 179 10.97 1.86 -1.14
N LEU A 180 9.70 2.21 -0.97
CA LEU A 180 8.82 2.68 -2.05
C LEU A 180 9.42 3.86 -2.83
N LEU A 181 10.02 4.81 -2.12
CA LEU A 181 10.59 6.01 -2.73
C LEU A 181 11.91 5.78 -3.48
N ASN A 182 12.60 4.67 -3.21
CA ASN A 182 13.93 4.36 -3.77
C ASN A 182 13.94 3.14 -4.70
N VAL A 183 12.88 2.34 -4.73
CA VAL A 183 12.78 1.19 -5.65
C VAL A 183 12.46 1.67 -7.05
N ASN A 184 13.26 1.24 -8.05
CA ASN A 184 13.11 1.59 -9.46
C ASN A 184 13.02 0.36 -10.35
#